data_4272934d4d13225ec923260c784f5648
#
_entry.id   4272934d4d13225ec923260c784f5648
#
_cell.length_a   1.000
_cell.length_b   1.000
_cell.length_c   1.000
_cell.angle_alpha   90.00
_cell.angle_beta   90.00
_cell.angle_gamma   90.00
#
_symmetry.space_group_name_H-M   'P 1'
#
loop_
_entity.id
_entity.type
_entity.pdbx_description
1 polymer ?
#
loop_
_entity_poly.entity_id
_entity_poly.type
_entity_poly.pdbx_seq_one_letter_code
_entity_poly.pdbx_strand_id
1 'polypeptide(L)'
;GRRQTGIPLAINGVFGNFGIASAALITGLMIDLVGWRMAFVAPGALSVATGIAYAFFIRSKEGLYPVPAESEAARPAPGGAEATSQRKQVIRIFSVIFVSTAIGGLIFQSASFSMPKIIDERMGDFATSASLIGWYAFIVFSVASVGQLIIGYLIDRHSVRHIFILVATGQVVLFAVMREIDGVAALLVATGFMLMIFGQLPINDVLVGRISRPEWRSRIYAARYVVSFMIAATAIPFIAWMHANWGFGNLFMLLSGAAAVILLCVLTLPSTGTLIRGAPAPR
;
A
#
# COMPACT_ATOMS: atom_id res chain seq x y z
N GLY A 1 -9.53 2.28 26.77
CA GLY A 1 -8.21 2.09 26.17
C GLY A 1 -8.28 2.37 24.68
N ARG A 2 -7.31 3.06 24.11
CA ARG A 2 -7.17 3.18 22.65
C ARG A 2 -7.07 1.77 22.07
N ARG A 3 -8.01 1.35 21.22
CA ARG A 3 -7.85 0.11 20.46
C ARG A 3 -6.60 0.26 19.58
N GLN A 4 -5.58 -0.54 19.87
CA GLN A 4 -4.38 -0.64 19.03
C GLN A 4 -4.79 -1.31 17.72
N THR A 5 -4.88 -0.57 16.64
CA THR A 5 -5.30 -1.06 15.32
C THR A 5 -4.17 -1.03 14.30
N GLY A 6 -3.12 -0.26 14.56
CA GLY A 6 -1.99 -0.11 13.66
C GLY A 6 -1.16 -1.37 13.52
N ILE A 7 -0.78 -2.01 14.62
CA ILE A 7 0.04 -3.24 14.60
C ILE A 7 -0.69 -4.40 13.88
N PRO A 8 -1.95 -4.77 14.21
CA PRO A 8 -2.63 -5.85 13.50
C PRO A 8 -2.76 -5.62 11.99
N LEU A 9 -3.05 -4.39 11.57
CA LEU A 9 -3.11 -4.05 10.14
C LEU A 9 -1.73 -4.13 9.48
N ALA A 10 -0.68 -3.68 10.17
CA ALA A 10 0.69 -3.79 9.68
C ALA A 10 1.14 -5.25 9.54
N ILE A 11 0.82 -6.12 10.50
CA ILE A 11 1.12 -7.57 10.43
C ILE A 11 0.45 -8.19 9.21
N ASN A 12 -0.84 -7.94 9.00
CA ASN A 12 -1.54 -8.44 7.83
C ASN A 12 -0.89 -7.97 6.51
N GLY A 13 -0.50 -6.69 6.45
CA GLY A 13 0.16 -6.11 5.28
C GLY A 13 1.55 -6.71 5.01
N VAL A 14 2.31 -7.04 6.06
CA VAL A 14 3.63 -7.68 5.94
C VAL A 14 3.54 -9.01 5.18
N PHE A 15 2.58 -9.87 5.51
CA PHE A 15 2.42 -11.15 4.81
C PHE A 15 2.09 -10.95 3.32
N GLY A 16 1.24 -9.96 2.98
CA GLY A 16 0.96 -9.61 1.58
C GLY A 16 2.20 -9.11 0.84
N ASN A 17 2.97 -8.23 1.46
CA ASN A 17 4.18 -7.67 0.88
C ASN A 17 5.31 -8.70 0.76
N PHE A 18 5.42 -9.66 1.69
CA PHE A 18 6.32 -10.82 1.54
C PHE A 18 5.93 -11.68 0.34
N GLY A 19 4.63 -11.79 0.02
CA GLY A 19 4.18 -12.42 -1.22
C GLY A 19 4.74 -11.71 -2.46
N ILE A 20 4.70 -10.38 -2.50
CA ILE A 20 5.29 -9.57 -3.59
C ILE A 20 6.80 -9.80 -3.67
N ALA A 21 7.50 -9.76 -2.53
CA ALA A 21 8.94 -10.02 -2.45
C ALA A 21 9.29 -11.41 -2.99
N SER A 22 8.59 -12.45 -2.53
CA SER A 22 8.80 -13.83 -2.96
C SER A 22 8.51 -14.02 -4.45
N ALA A 23 7.53 -13.31 -5.02
CA ALA A 23 7.22 -13.37 -6.44
C ALA A 23 8.40 -12.90 -7.29
N ALA A 24 9.08 -11.81 -6.93
CA ALA A 24 10.24 -11.31 -7.64
C ALA A 24 11.40 -12.32 -7.64
N LEU A 25 11.69 -12.92 -6.48
CA LEU A 25 12.72 -13.95 -6.33
C LEU A 25 12.40 -15.22 -7.11
N ILE A 26 11.18 -15.76 -6.94
CA ILE A 26 10.76 -17.01 -7.61
C ILE A 26 10.78 -16.81 -9.12
N THR A 27 10.27 -15.67 -9.61
CA THR A 27 10.26 -15.37 -11.04
C THR A 27 11.68 -15.28 -11.60
N GLY A 28 12.60 -14.58 -10.93
CA GLY A 28 13.99 -14.48 -11.35
C GLY A 28 14.68 -15.85 -11.41
N LEU A 29 14.56 -16.66 -10.37
CA LEU A 29 15.10 -18.03 -10.34
C LEU A 29 14.50 -18.92 -11.44
N MET A 30 13.18 -18.85 -11.64
CA MET A 30 12.53 -19.65 -12.68
C MET A 30 12.97 -19.25 -14.08
N ILE A 31 13.20 -17.96 -14.34
CA ILE A 31 13.68 -17.48 -15.64
C ILE A 31 15.04 -18.07 -15.96
N ASP A 32 15.97 -18.06 -15.00
CA ASP A 32 17.32 -18.55 -15.20
C ASP A 32 17.42 -20.09 -15.27
N LEU A 33 16.60 -20.82 -14.48
CA LEU A 33 16.69 -22.29 -14.38
C LEU A 33 15.87 -23.02 -15.43
N VAL A 34 14.66 -22.58 -15.73
CA VAL A 34 13.68 -23.34 -16.55
C VAL A 34 12.96 -22.48 -17.60
N GLY A 35 13.27 -21.20 -17.65
CA GLY A 35 12.75 -20.24 -18.61
C GLY A 35 11.44 -19.55 -18.16
N TRP A 36 11.14 -18.44 -18.83
CA TRP A 36 10.11 -17.50 -18.43
C TRP A 36 8.69 -18.11 -18.41
N ARG A 37 8.40 -19.11 -19.26
CA ARG A 37 7.08 -19.77 -19.29
C ARG A 37 6.76 -20.47 -17.98
N MET A 38 7.75 -21.16 -17.40
CA MET A 38 7.58 -21.86 -16.13
C MET A 38 7.43 -20.90 -14.95
N ALA A 39 7.95 -19.69 -15.06
CA ALA A 39 7.72 -18.64 -14.06
C ALA A 39 6.24 -18.23 -13.90
N PHE A 40 5.40 -18.49 -14.90
CA PHE A 40 3.95 -18.33 -14.82
C PHE A 40 3.20 -19.62 -14.51
N VAL A 41 3.61 -20.74 -15.16
CA VAL A 41 2.91 -22.02 -15.05
C VAL A 41 3.00 -22.60 -13.64
N ALA A 42 4.18 -22.60 -13.03
CA ALA A 42 4.39 -23.23 -11.73
C ALA A 42 3.63 -22.53 -10.59
N PRO A 43 3.70 -21.18 -10.41
CA PRO A 43 2.89 -20.49 -9.43
C PRO A 43 1.39 -20.57 -9.73
N GLY A 44 1.01 -20.55 -11.01
CA GLY A 44 -0.39 -20.72 -11.43
C GLY A 44 -0.96 -22.08 -11.03
N ALA A 45 -0.23 -23.17 -11.29
CA ALA A 45 -0.61 -24.51 -10.89
C ALA A 45 -0.73 -24.65 -9.35
N LEU A 46 0.21 -24.06 -8.60
CA LEU A 46 0.16 -24.02 -7.14
C LEU A 46 -1.09 -23.27 -6.64
N SER A 47 -1.42 -22.14 -7.26
CA SER A 47 -2.62 -21.35 -6.91
C SER A 47 -3.90 -22.15 -7.15
N VAL A 48 -4.00 -22.86 -8.28
CA VAL A 48 -5.14 -23.74 -8.59
C VAL A 48 -5.24 -24.87 -7.58
N ALA A 49 -4.12 -25.55 -7.28
CA ALA A 49 -4.08 -26.63 -6.30
C ALA A 49 -4.52 -26.16 -4.90
N THR A 50 -4.05 -24.99 -4.48
CA THR A 50 -4.45 -24.37 -3.21
C THR A 50 -5.94 -24.03 -3.20
N GLY A 51 -6.47 -23.49 -4.31
CA GLY A 51 -7.91 -23.19 -4.45
C GLY A 51 -8.78 -24.43 -4.37
N ILE A 52 -8.36 -25.54 -5.01
CA ILE A 52 -9.05 -26.84 -4.94
C ILE A 52 -9.01 -27.38 -3.49
N ALA A 53 -7.83 -27.38 -2.85
CA ALA A 53 -7.68 -27.83 -1.46
C ALA A 53 -8.57 -27.01 -0.50
N TYR A 54 -8.64 -25.69 -0.71
CA TYR A 54 -9.51 -24.83 0.08
C TYR A 54 -11.01 -25.14 -0.14
N ALA A 55 -11.41 -25.39 -1.38
CA ALA A 55 -12.80 -25.77 -1.69
C ALA A 55 -13.21 -27.09 -0.99
N PHE A 56 -12.30 -28.09 -0.97
CA PHE A 56 -12.53 -29.33 -0.22
C PHE A 56 -12.59 -29.07 1.30
N PHE A 57 -11.69 -28.22 1.83
CA PHE A 57 -11.67 -27.89 3.25
C PHE A 57 -12.99 -27.22 3.72
N ILE A 58 -13.52 -26.28 2.95
CA ILE A 58 -14.79 -25.61 3.27
C ILE A 58 -15.94 -26.61 3.23
N ARG A 59 -16.04 -27.43 2.18
CA ARG A 59 -17.11 -28.44 2.08
C ARG A 59 -17.07 -29.46 3.23
N SER A 60 -15.90 -29.82 3.71
CA SER A 60 -15.76 -30.74 4.83
C SER A 60 -16.16 -30.13 6.18
N LYS A 61 -16.28 -28.79 6.25
CA LYS A 61 -16.63 -28.04 7.47
C LYS A 61 -17.92 -27.22 7.33
N GLU A 62 -18.75 -27.51 6.33
CA GLU A 62 -20.10 -26.93 6.21
C GLU A 62 -20.89 -27.24 7.48
N GLY A 63 -21.22 -26.20 8.26
CA GLY A 63 -21.89 -26.30 9.53
C GLY A 63 -21.05 -25.86 10.76
N LEU A 64 -19.72 -25.76 10.66
CA LEU A 64 -18.86 -25.34 11.78
C LEU A 64 -18.65 -23.81 11.86
N TYR A 65 -18.89 -23.09 10.79
CA TYR A 65 -18.80 -21.62 10.76
C TYR A 65 -20.18 -21.05 10.40
N PRO A 66 -20.93 -20.54 11.41
CA PRO A 66 -22.16 -19.80 11.11
C PRO A 66 -21.76 -18.58 10.28
N VAL A 67 -22.35 -18.42 9.11
CA VAL A 67 -22.29 -17.16 8.37
C VAL A 67 -22.80 -16.08 9.32
N PRO A 68 -22.00 -15.04 9.66
CA PRO A 68 -22.50 -13.98 10.50
C PRO A 68 -23.75 -13.41 9.84
N ALA A 69 -24.91 -13.45 10.54
CA ALA A 69 -26.12 -12.79 10.08
C ALA A 69 -25.76 -11.34 9.75
N GLU A 70 -26.17 -10.88 8.57
CA GLU A 70 -26.00 -9.47 8.19
C GLU A 70 -26.48 -8.60 9.34
N SER A 71 -25.56 -7.85 9.94
CA SER A 71 -25.88 -6.91 11.00
C SER A 71 -26.94 -5.96 10.48
N GLU A 72 -28.12 -6.00 11.05
CA GLU A 72 -29.23 -5.08 10.73
C GLU A 72 -28.71 -3.65 10.68
N ALA A 73 -28.90 -3.02 9.53
CA ALA A 73 -28.48 -1.64 9.29
C ALA A 73 -29.14 -0.72 10.32
N ALA A 74 -28.34 -0.20 11.25
CA ALA A 74 -28.81 0.78 12.22
C ALA A 74 -29.37 2.00 11.51
N ARG A 75 -30.61 2.37 11.85
CA ARG A 75 -31.34 3.52 11.28
C ARG A 75 -30.58 4.82 11.51
N PRO A 76 -30.59 5.75 10.55
CA PRO A 76 -29.96 7.06 10.71
C PRO A 76 -30.64 7.86 11.81
N ALA A 77 -29.87 8.41 12.74
CA ALA A 77 -30.36 9.39 13.70
C ALA A 77 -30.60 10.76 13.02
N PRO A 78 -31.67 11.51 13.42
CA PRO A 78 -31.98 12.81 12.81
C PRO A 78 -30.94 13.86 13.15
N GLY A 79 -30.56 14.69 12.13
CA GLY A 79 -29.55 15.71 12.25
C GLY A 79 -30.12 17.06 12.71
N GLY A 80 -29.33 17.76 13.54
CA GLY A 80 -29.51 19.18 13.90
C GLY A 80 -28.41 20.05 13.32
N ALA A 81 -28.50 21.36 13.45
CA ALA A 81 -27.65 22.36 12.80
C ALA A 81 -26.13 22.29 13.05
N GLU A 82 -25.65 21.55 14.05
CA GLU A 82 -24.22 21.16 14.23
C GLU A 82 -23.69 20.26 13.09
N ALA A 83 -24.61 19.67 12.30
CA ALA A 83 -24.30 18.75 11.21
C ALA A 83 -23.51 19.40 10.06
N THR A 84 -23.60 20.72 9.84
CA THR A 84 -22.98 21.35 8.66
C THR A 84 -21.47 21.51 8.82
N SER A 85 -20.99 21.88 10.01
CA SER A 85 -19.55 22.00 10.29
C SER A 85 -18.89 20.63 10.34
N GLN A 86 -19.53 19.65 11.00
CA GLN A 86 -19.08 18.26 11.02
C GLN A 86 -19.08 17.64 9.60
N ARG A 87 -20.09 17.92 8.78
CA ARG A 87 -20.16 17.43 7.40
C ARG A 87 -19.00 17.93 6.54
N LYS A 88 -18.65 19.22 6.61
CA LYS A 88 -17.50 19.79 5.90
C LYS A 88 -16.18 19.14 6.32
N GLN A 89 -16.01 18.90 7.61
CA GLN A 89 -14.81 18.23 8.14
C GLN A 89 -14.72 16.78 7.69
N VAL A 90 -15.82 16.03 7.71
CA VAL A 90 -15.89 14.66 7.23
C VAL A 90 -15.59 14.58 5.73
N ILE A 91 -16.22 15.43 4.91
CA ILE A 91 -15.94 15.50 3.47
C ILE A 91 -14.46 15.77 3.21
N ARG A 92 -13.85 16.75 3.90
CA ARG A 92 -12.43 17.07 3.77
C ARG A 92 -11.54 15.86 4.06
N ILE A 93 -11.82 15.14 5.14
CA ILE A 93 -11.03 13.97 5.53
C ILE A 93 -11.18 12.84 4.50
N PHE A 94 -12.41 12.58 4.04
CA PHE A 94 -12.65 11.60 2.97
C PHE A 94 -11.95 11.98 1.67
N SER A 95 -11.99 13.25 1.26
CA SER A 95 -11.28 13.73 0.08
C SER A 95 -9.78 13.50 0.20
N VAL A 96 -9.17 13.80 1.35
CA VAL A 96 -7.74 13.51 1.58
C VAL A 96 -7.46 12.01 1.50
N ILE A 97 -8.30 11.16 2.09
CA ILE A 97 -8.13 9.70 2.03
C ILE A 97 -8.22 9.21 0.58
N PHE A 98 -9.22 9.63 -0.19
CA PHE A 98 -9.39 9.17 -1.56
C PHE A 98 -8.25 9.66 -2.47
N VAL A 99 -7.86 10.92 -2.38
CA VAL A 99 -6.74 11.49 -3.13
C VAL A 99 -5.43 10.78 -2.76
N SER A 100 -5.14 10.63 -1.46
CA SER A 100 -3.92 9.94 -1.02
C SER A 100 -3.92 8.45 -1.39
N THR A 101 -5.09 7.80 -1.44
CA THR A 101 -5.20 6.41 -1.88
C THR A 101 -4.97 6.29 -3.39
N ALA A 102 -5.55 7.19 -4.19
CA ALA A 102 -5.39 7.17 -5.64
C ALA A 102 -3.93 7.43 -6.04
N ILE A 103 -3.35 8.52 -5.53
CA ILE A 103 -1.96 8.88 -5.82
C ILE A 103 -1.00 7.87 -5.20
N GLY A 104 -1.22 7.46 -3.95
CA GLY A 104 -0.41 6.44 -3.28
C GLY A 104 -0.49 5.08 -3.96
N GLY A 105 -1.64 4.73 -4.54
CA GLY A 105 -1.81 3.54 -5.38
C GLY A 105 -0.96 3.62 -6.66
N LEU A 106 -0.95 4.78 -7.33
CA LEU A 106 -0.09 5.02 -8.50
C LEU A 106 1.39 4.89 -8.13
N ILE A 107 1.82 5.53 -7.04
CA ILE A 107 3.20 5.44 -6.53
C ILE A 107 3.56 3.98 -6.21
N PHE A 108 2.70 3.28 -5.45
CA PHE A 108 2.92 1.88 -5.07
C PHE A 108 3.07 0.97 -6.29
N GLN A 109 2.14 1.05 -7.25
CA GLN A 109 2.17 0.20 -8.43
C GLN A 109 3.35 0.56 -9.35
N SER A 110 3.62 1.85 -9.55
CA SER A 110 4.75 2.30 -10.37
C SER A 110 6.08 1.85 -9.78
N ALA A 111 6.31 2.06 -8.48
CA ALA A 111 7.55 1.66 -7.83
C ALA A 111 7.70 0.13 -7.78
N SER A 112 6.61 -0.61 -7.46
CA SER A 112 6.67 -2.07 -7.31
C SER A 112 6.89 -2.77 -8.65
N PHE A 113 6.17 -2.39 -9.71
CA PHE A 113 6.29 -3.03 -11.02
C PHE A 113 7.60 -2.68 -11.72
N SER A 114 8.12 -1.46 -11.51
CA SER A 114 9.40 -1.05 -12.11
C SER A 114 10.61 -1.57 -11.34
N MET A 115 10.47 -2.05 -10.10
CA MET A 115 11.60 -2.38 -9.23
C MET A 115 12.63 -3.32 -9.88
N PRO A 116 12.25 -4.44 -10.53
CA PRO A 116 13.22 -5.29 -11.19
C PRO A 116 14.00 -4.56 -12.29
N LYS A 117 13.30 -3.71 -13.06
CA LYS A 117 13.94 -2.95 -14.15
C LYS A 117 14.81 -1.80 -13.63
N ILE A 118 14.41 -1.17 -12.53
CA ILE A 118 15.24 -0.16 -11.83
C ILE A 118 16.53 -0.80 -11.33
N ILE A 119 16.46 -2.01 -10.75
CA ILE A 119 17.63 -2.73 -10.28
C ILE A 119 18.54 -3.09 -11.46
N ASP A 120 17.99 -3.62 -12.55
CA ASP A 120 18.71 -3.95 -13.78
C ASP A 120 19.52 -2.75 -14.32
N GLU A 121 18.89 -1.57 -14.41
CA GLU A 121 19.51 -0.39 -14.98
C GLU A 121 20.46 0.33 -14.00
N ARG A 122 20.11 0.39 -12.70
CA ARG A 122 20.89 1.15 -11.71
C ARG A 122 22.01 0.36 -11.06
N MET A 123 21.90 -0.98 -11.02
CA MET A 123 22.93 -1.83 -10.43
C MET A 123 24.02 -2.26 -11.44
N GLY A 124 23.77 -2.14 -12.75
CA GLY A 124 24.76 -2.45 -13.77
C GLY A 124 25.42 -3.82 -13.58
N ASP A 125 26.76 -3.82 -13.41
CA ASP A 125 27.57 -5.04 -13.26
C ASP A 125 27.25 -5.90 -12.02
N PHE A 126 26.52 -5.35 -11.05
CA PHE A 126 26.10 -6.08 -9.84
C PHE A 126 24.82 -6.92 -10.03
N ALA A 127 24.07 -6.70 -11.12
CA ALA A 127 22.79 -7.36 -11.38
C ALA A 127 22.80 -8.09 -12.74
N THR A 128 23.73 -9.03 -12.93
CA THR A 128 24.03 -9.66 -14.22
C THR A 128 23.08 -10.79 -14.63
N SER A 129 22.18 -11.24 -13.74
CA SER A 129 21.22 -12.29 -14.02
C SER A 129 19.82 -11.98 -13.47
N ALA A 130 18.78 -12.62 -14.03
CA ALA A 130 17.42 -12.47 -13.54
C ALA A 130 17.27 -12.91 -12.08
N SER A 131 18.00 -13.94 -11.66
CA SER A 131 18.06 -14.40 -10.27
C SER A 131 18.62 -13.34 -9.34
N LEU A 132 19.72 -12.66 -9.71
CA LEU A 132 20.30 -11.59 -8.89
C LEU A 132 19.36 -10.39 -8.77
N ILE A 133 18.74 -9.97 -9.88
CA ILE A 133 17.71 -8.94 -9.86
C ILE A 133 16.56 -9.34 -8.93
N GLY A 134 16.11 -10.59 -9.01
CA GLY A 134 15.09 -11.14 -8.13
C GLY A 134 15.49 -11.11 -6.65
N TRP A 135 16.74 -11.48 -6.33
CA TRP A 135 17.28 -11.41 -4.97
C TRP A 135 17.32 -9.98 -4.42
N TYR A 136 17.82 -9.03 -5.19
CA TYR A 136 17.84 -7.63 -4.77
C TYR A 136 16.43 -7.08 -4.55
N ALA A 137 15.49 -7.36 -5.45
CA ALA A 137 14.09 -6.98 -5.27
C ALA A 137 13.47 -7.64 -4.03
N PHE A 138 13.75 -8.92 -3.79
CA PHE A 138 13.31 -9.65 -2.58
C PHE A 138 13.82 -8.99 -1.30
N ILE A 139 15.09 -8.61 -1.25
CA ILE A 139 15.68 -7.94 -0.08
C ILE A 139 15.01 -6.58 0.14
N VAL A 140 14.88 -5.76 -0.92
CA VAL A 140 14.23 -4.44 -0.85
C VAL A 140 12.82 -4.55 -0.29
N PHE A 141 12.00 -5.42 -0.86
CA PHE A 141 10.60 -5.59 -0.43
C PHE A 141 10.49 -6.21 0.96
N SER A 142 11.37 -7.14 1.30
CA SER A 142 11.37 -7.79 2.62
C SER A 142 11.73 -6.80 3.73
N VAL A 143 12.78 -6.01 3.56
CA VAL A 143 13.18 -4.96 4.52
C VAL A 143 12.09 -3.91 4.64
N ALA A 144 11.52 -3.46 3.53
CA ALA A 144 10.42 -2.50 3.52
C ALA A 144 9.17 -3.06 4.23
N SER A 145 8.87 -4.36 4.05
CA SER A 145 7.74 -5.02 4.71
C SER A 145 7.90 -5.06 6.23
N VAL A 146 9.10 -5.41 6.71
CA VAL A 146 9.41 -5.37 8.15
C VAL A 146 9.32 -3.93 8.68
N GLY A 147 9.83 -2.95 7.93
CA GLY A 147 9.72 -1.52 8.27
C GLY A 147 8.27 -1.05 8.43
N GLN A 148 7.32 -1.65 7.73
CA GLN A 148 5.89 -1.38 7.90
C GLN A 148 5.40 -1.63 9.35
N LEU A 149 5.97 -2.60 10.07
CA LEU A 149 5.66 -2.84 11.48
C LEU A 149 6.06 -1.65 12.37
N ILE A 150 7.19 -1.02 12.06
CA ILE A 150 7.65 0.18 12.75
C ILE A 150 6.63 1.29 12.59
N ILE A 151 6.15 1.51 11.37
CA ILE A 151 5.12 2.51 11.10
C ILE A 151 3.81 2.16 11.80
N GLY A 152 3.37 0.90 11.80
CA GLY A 152 2.21 0.42 12.55
C GLY A 152 2.31 0.72 14.04
N TYR A 153 3.45 0.45 14.65
CA TYR A 153 3.73 0.76 16.05
C TYR A 153 3.71 2.28 16.33
N LEU A 154 4.31 3.07 15.44
CA LEU A 154 4.32 4.53 15.56
C LEU A 154 2.92 5.13 15.48
N ILE A 155 2.04 4.61 14.61
CA ILE A 155 0.63 5.04 14.49
C ILE A 155 -0.15 4.80 15.78
N ASP A 156 0.15 3.73 16.51
CA ASP A 156 -0.52 3.43 17.77
C ASP A 156 -0.06 4.35 18.91
N ARG A 157 1.15 4.88 18.85
CA ARG A 157 1.73 5.74 19.89
C ARG A 157 1.68 7.23 19.59
N HIS A 158 1.73 7.61 18.33
CA HIS A 158 1.81 9.02 17.92
C HIS A 158 0.56 9.44 17.13
N SER A 159 0.49 10.71 16.78
CA SER A 159 -0.57 11.24 15.91
C SER A 159 -0.40 10.70 14.49
N VAL A 160 -1.46 10.10 13.93
CA VAL A 160 -1.48 9.59 12.55
C VAL A 160 -1.05 10.67 11.55
N ARG A 161 -1.44 11.93 11.78
CA ARG A 161 -1.04 13.06 10.94
C ARG A 161 0.47 13.25 10.89
N HIS A 162 1.17 13.23 12.03
CA HIS A 162 2.62 13.42 12.06
C HIS A 162 3.35 12.26 11.38
N ILE A 163 2.90 11.03 11.59
CA ILE A 163 3.48 9.87 10.93
C ILE A 163 3.22 9.91 9.42
N PHE A 164 2.04 10.36 8.98
CA PHE A 164 1.75 10.51 7.57
C PHE A 164 2.62 11.61 6.92
N ILE A 165 2.82 12.75 7.59
CA ILE A 165 3.73 13.80 7.13
C ILE A 165 5.15 13.25 6.98
N LEU A 166 5.66 12.50 7.97
CA LEU A 166 6.99 11.88 7.92
C LEU A 166 7.12 10.96 6.69
N VAL A 167 6.15 10.07 6.49
CA VAL A 167 6.14 9.12 5.38
C VAL A 167 6.05 9.83 4.03
N ALA A 168 5.16 10.80 3.88
CA ALA A 168 5.01 11.55 2.63
C ALA A 168 6.26 12.39 2.32
N THR A 169 6.86 13.04 3.32
CA THR A 169 8.12 13.78 3.16
C THR A 169 9.25 12.84 2.76
N GLY A 170 9.35 11.66 3.40
CA GLY A 170 10.32 10.64 3.04
C GLY A 170 10.18 10.19 1.59
N GLN A 171 8.96 9.98 1.10
CA GLN A 171 8.72 9.65 -0.31
C GLN A 171 9.20 10.78 -1.26
N VAL A 172 8.84 12.04 -0.97
CA VAL A 172 9.28 13.19 -1.79
C VAL A 172 10.79 13.24 -1.91
N VAL A 173 11.49 13.18 -0.79
CA VAL A 173 12.96 13.29 -0.75
C VAL A 173 13.63 12.10 -1.42
N LEU A 174 13.22 10.87 -1.07
CA LEU A 174 13.88 9.66 -1.57
C LEU A 174 13.65 9.45 -3.08
N PHE A 175 12.47 9.80 -3.61
CA PHE A 175 12.26 9.79 -5.06
C PHE A 175 13.09 10.86 -5.78
N ALA A 176 13.18 12.07 -5.22
CA ALA A 176 14.01 13.13 -5.81
C ALA A 176 15.50 12.72 -5.85
N VAL A 177 15.98 12.13 -4.76
CA VAL A 177 17.37 11.63 -4.64
C VAL A 177 17.63 10.47 -5.61
N MET A 178 16.67 9.56 -5.80
CA MET A 178 16.81 8.38 -6.68
C MET A 178 17.06 8.75 -8.16
N ARG A 179 16.76 9.98 -8.55
CA ARG A 179 16.98 10.46 -9.92
C ARG A 179 18.41 10.30 -10.40
N GLU A 180 19.38 10.65 -9.53
CA GLU A 180 20.79 10.80 -9.89
C GLU A 180 21.70 9.71 -9.29
N ILE A 181 21.13 8.72 -8.58
CA ILE A 181 21.91 7.72 -7.84
C ILE A 181 21.91 6.38 -8.54
N ASP A 182 23.11 5.75 -8.63
CA ASP A 182 23.35 4.43 -9.19
C ASP A 182 24.07 3.51 -8.19
N GLY A 183 24.21 2.24 -8.56
CA GLY A 183 24.95 1.23 -7.79
C GLY A 183 24.27 0.89 -6.46
N VAL A 184 25.07 0.51 -5.47
CA VAL A 184 24.59 0.09 -4.14
C VAL A 184 23.83 1.22 -3.43
N ALA A 185 24.18 2.47 -3.67
CA ALA A 185 23.46 3.61 -3.11
C ALA A 185 22.01 3.68 -3.63
N ALA A 186 21.79 3.37 -4.91
CA ALA A 186 20.44 3.26 -5.46
C ALA A 186 19.61 2.18 -4.77
N LEU A 187 20.19 1.04 -4.44
CA LEU A 187 19.52 -0.03 -3.70
C LEU A 187 19.09 0.42 -2.29
N LEU A 188 19.94 1.16 -1.60
CA LEU A 188 19.61 1.71 -0.28
C LEU A 188 18.47 2.74 -0.36
N VAL A 189 18.53 3.64 -1.33
CA VAL A 189 17.46 4.64 -1.57
C VAL A 189 16.16 3.94 -1.99
N ALA A 190 16.24 2.91 -2.83
CA ALA A 190 15.08 2.09 -3.23
C ALA A 190 14.43 1.41 -2.02
N THR A 191 15.24 0.83 -1.12
CA THR A 191 14.75 0.26 0.14
C THR A 191 14.05 1.32 0.99
N GLY A 192 14.63 2.52 1.08
CA GLY A 192 14.07 3.65 1.82
C GLY A 192 12.71 4.09 1.27
N PHE A 193 12.58 4.34 -0.03
CA PHE A 193 11.29 4.77 -0.57
C PHE A 193 10.25 3.64 -0.53
N MET A 194 10.63 2.36 -0.71
CA MET A 194 9.70 1.24 -0.55
C MET A 194 9.22 1.11 0.89
N LEU A 195 10.08 1.36 1.89
CA LEU A 195 9.68 1.39 3.29
C LEU A 195 8.63 2.48 3.53
N MET A 196 8.79 3.67 2.96
CA MET A 196 7.80 4.75 3.07
C MET A 196 6.50 4.39 2.36
N ILE A 197 6.56 3.77 1.17
CA ILE A 197 5.37 3.32 0.43
C ILE A 197 4.59 2.27 1.22
N PHE A 198 5.27 1.23 1.72
CA PHE A 198 4.61 0.17 2.50
C PHE A 198 4.09 0.70 3.83
N GLY A 199 4.80 1.64 4.45
CA GLY A 199 4.36 2.33 5.66
C GLY A 199 3.10 3.17 5.49
N GLN A 200 2.80 3.65 4.27
CA GLN A 200 1.58 4.39 3.99
C GLN A 200 0.32 3.51 4.01
N LEU A 201 0.45 2.20 3.74
CA LEU A 201 -0.69 1.29 3.70
C LEU A 201 -1.46 1.25 5.03
N PRO A 202 -0.83 0.93 6.19
CA PRO A 202 -1.53 0.92 7.47
C PRO A 202 -2.04 2.30 7.90
N ILE A 203 -1.40 3.41 7.47
CA ILE A 203 -1.88 4.76 7.73
C ILE A 203 -3.25 4.97 7.09
N ASN A 204 -3.39 4.64 5.81
CA ASN A 204 -4.64 4.76 5.07
C ASN A 204 -5.73 3.87 5.66
N ASP A 205 -5.40 2.64 6.06
CA ASP A 205 -6.36 1.71 6.65
C ASP A 205 -6.85 2.17 8.03
N VAL A 206 -5.95 2.68 8.86
CA VAL A 206 -6.31 3.26 10.16
C VAL A 206 -7.18 4.50 10.00
N LEU A 207 -6.88 5.38 9.03
CA LEU A 207 -7.70 6.55 8.75
C LEU A 207 -9.12 6.16 8.33
N VAL A 208 -9.26 5.23 7.39
CA VAL A 208 -10.58 4.70 7.00
C VAL A 208 -11.29 4.09 8.20
N GLY A 209 -10.61 3.23 8.96
CA GLY A 209 -11.19 2.54 10.12
C GLY A 209 -11.66 3.47 11.23
N ARG A 210 -10.98 4.63 11.45
CA ARG A 210 -11.33 5.61 12.49
C ARG A 210 -12.46 6.57 12.10
N ILE A 211 -12.63 6.83 10.81
CA ILE A 211 -13.54 7.88 10.31
C ILE A 211 -14.83 7.28 9.77
N SER A 212 -14.77 6.05 9.26
CA SER A 212 -15.94 5.39 8.67
C SER A 212 -16.87 4.86 9.75
N ARG A 213 -18.15 5.17 9.61
CA ARG A 213 -19.20 4.46 10.38
C ARG A 213 -19.18 2.98 10.01
N PRO A 214 -19.48 2.06 10.94
CA PRO A 214 -19.46 0.61 10.68
C PRO A 214 -20.26 0.22 9.43
N GLU A 215 -21.44 0.84 9.22
CA GLU A 215 -22.35 0.55 8.10
C GLU A 215 -21.77 0.91 6.73
N TRP A 216 -20.86 1.90 6.67
CA TRP A 216 -20.27 2.39 5.40
C TRP A 216 -18.86 1.84 5.15
N ARG A 217 -18.25 1.21 6.16
CA ARG A 217 -16.84 0.79 6.10
C ARG A 217 -16.56 -0.17 4.93
N SER A 218 -17.41 -1.18 4.74
CA SER A 218 -17.28 -2.13 3.63
C SER A 218 -17.37 -1.47 2.26
N ARG A 219 -18.32 -0.52 2.10
CA ARG A 219 -18.49 0.24 0.85
C ARG A 219 -17.30 1.14 0.55
N ILE A 220 -16.72 1.78 1.57
CA ILE A 220 -15.53 2.62 1.41
C ILE A 220 -14.31 1.79 1.01
N TYR A 221 -14.12 0.61 1.64
CA TYR A 221 -13.06 -0.30 1.23
C TYR A 221 -13.29 -0.81 -0.20
N ALA A 222 -14.51 -1.17 -0.57
CA ALA A 222 -14.84 -1.59 -1.93
C ALA A 222 -14.52 -0.49 -2.95
N ALA A 223 -14.93 0.76 -2.70
CA ALA A 223 -14.61 1.90 -3.55
C ALA A 223 -13.08 2.12 -3.67
N ARG A 224 -12.34 2.02 -2.56
CA ARG A 224 -10.86 2.06 -2.57
C ARG A 224 -10.26 0.98 -3.46
N TYR A 225 -10.74 -0.26 -3.33
CA TYR A 225 -10.22 -1.36 -4.16
C TYR A 225 -10.50 -1.14 -5.65
N VAL A 226 -11.69 -0.67 -6.02
CA VAL A 226 -12.00 -0.33 -7.42
C VAL A 226 -11.01 0.72 -7.95
N VAL A 227 -10.80 1.82 -7.22
CA VAL A 227 -9.82 2.86 -7.59
C VAL A 227 -8.41 2.27 -7.70
N SER A 228 -7.99 1.46 -6.73
CA SER A 228 -6.65 0.84 -6.74
C SER A 228 -6.45 -0.10 -7.94
N PHE A 229 -7.45 -0.90 -8.30
CA PHE A 229 -7.37 -1.80 -9.45
C PHE A 229 -7.40 -1.04 -10.79
N MET A 230 -8.19 0.04 -10.91
CA MET A 230 -8.16 0.90 -12.10
C MET A 230 -6.76 1.52 -12.28
N ILE A 231 -6.15 2.01 -11.21
CA ILE A 231 -4.79 2.55 -11.22
C ILE A 231 -3.78 1.45 -11.57
N ALA A 232 -3.90 0.26 -10.99
CA ALA A 232 -3.02 -0.87 -11.29
C ALA A 232 -3.05 -1.24 -12.77
N ALA A 233 -4.23 -1.25 -13.39
CA ALA A 233 -4.39 -1.56 -14.81
C ALA A 233 -3.71 -0.53 -15.72
N THR A 234 -3.66 0.74 -15.32
CA THR A 234 -3.03 1.82 -16.09
C THR A 234 -1.55 2.02 -15.76
N ALA A 235 -1.08 1.53 -14.62
CA ALA A 235 0.29 1.76 -14.15
C ALA A 235 1.35 1.17 -15.11
N ILE A 236 1.17 -0.07 -15.57
CA ILE A 236 2.15 -0.74 -16.44
C ILE A 236 2.31 -0.02 -17.79
N PRO A 237 1.24 0.27 -18.56
CA PRO A 237 1.36 1.05 -19.79
C PRO A 237 1.97 2.44 -19.56
N PHE A 238 1.59 3.10 -18.46
CA PHE A 238 2.10 4.41 -18.09
C PHE A 238 3.60 4.37 -17.82
N ILE A 239 4.08 3.40 -17.03
CA ILE A 239 5.51 3.22 -16.74
C ILE A 239 6.29 2.94 -18.02
N ALA A 240 5.79 2.02 -18.86
CA ALA A 240 6.44 1.67 -20.11
C ALA A 240 6.58 2.87 -21.04
N TRP A 241 5.52 3.66 -21.19
CA TRP A 241 5.53 4.89 -22.00
C TRP A 241 6.48 5.94 -21.42
N MET A 242 6.44 6.15 -20.11
CA MET A 242 7.28 7.11 -19.39
C MET A 242 8.76 6.76 -19.51
N HIS A 243 9.09 5.48 -19.29
CA HIS A 243 10.46 4.98 -19.41
C HIS A 243 11.00 5.08 -20.84
N ALA A 244 10.19 4.69 -21.84
CA ALA A 244 10.60 4.73 -23.26
C ALA A 244 10.87 6.15 -23.77
N ASN A 245 10.13 7.15 -23.29
CA ASN A 245 10.25 8.52 -23.78
C ASN A 245 11.16 9.41 -22.92
N TRP A 246 11.18 9.21 -21.60
CA TRP A 246 11.81 10.13 -20.65
C TRP A 246 12.75 9.47 -19.64
N GLY A 247 12.81 8.14 -19.60
CA GLY A 247 13.64 7.37 -18.67
C GLY A 247 13.16 7.38 -17.21
N PHE A 248 13.81 6.57 -16.38
CA PHE A 248 13.46 6.44 -14.95
C PHE A 248 13.71 7.71 -14.14
N GLY A 249 14.72 8.51 -14.47
CA GLY A 249 14.99 9.77 -13.74
C GLY A 249 13.77 10.70 -13.72
N ASN A 250 13.08 10.84 -14.85
CA ASN A 250 11.87 11.66 -14.95
C ASN A 250 10.65 10.97 -14.30
N LEU A 251 10.58 9.64 -14.34
CA LEU A 251 9.56 8.90 -13.56
C LEU A 251 9.70 9.18 -12.06
N PHE A 252 10.91 9.13 -11.51
CA PHE A 252 11.12 9.45 -10.09
C PHE A 252 10.75 10.88 -9.73
N MET A 253 11.06 11.85 -10.59
CA MET A 253 10.62 13.23 -10.38
C MET A 253 9.12 13.39 -10.39
N LEU A 254 8.42 12.68 -11.28
CA LEU A 254 6.96 12.66 -11.30
C LEU A 254 6.39 12.01 -10.03
N LEU A 255 6.96 10.88 -9.57
CA LEU A 255 6.54 10.23 -8.32
C LEU A 255 6.83 11.11 -7.10
N SER A 256 7.95 11.85 -7.10
CA SER A 256 8.25 12.86 -6.06
C SER A 256 7.20 13.96 -6.04
N GLY A 257 6.82 14.50 -7.22
CA GLY A 257 5.74 15.48 -7.35
C GLY A 257 4.39 14.94 -6.87
N ALA A 258 4.07 13.68 -7.23
CA ALA A 258 2.87 13.00 -6.76
C ALA A 258 2.86 12.83 -5.22
N ALA A 259 4.00 12.45 -4.63
CA ALA A 259 4.15 12.38 -3.18
C ALA A 259 4.04 13.77 -2.51
N ALA A 260 4.52 14.83 -3.15
CA ALA A 260 4.35 16.21 -2.68
C ALA A 260 2.87 16.63 -2.65
N VAL A 261 2.06 16.19 -3.61
CA VAL A 261 0.61 16.42 -3.58
C VAL A 261 -0.02 15.70 -2.38
N ILE A 262 0.38 14.45 -2.10
CA ILE A 262 -0.06 13.74 -0.88
C ILE A 262 0.33 14.54 0.36
N LEU A 263 1.56 15.01 0.45
CA LEU A 263 2.07 15.79 1.58
C LEU A 263 1.22 17.05 1.79
N LEU A 264 0.95 17.82 0.74
CA LEU A 264 0.10 19.00 0.79
C LEU A 264 -1.32 18.66 1.29
N CYS A 265 -1.92 17.58 0.78
CA CYS A 265 -3.22 17.11 1.25
C CYS A 265 -3.18 16.74 2.75
N VAL A 266 -2.15 16.05 3.21
CA VAL A 266 -2.00 15.62 4.61
C VAL A 266 -1.79 16.82 5.54
N LEU A 267 -1.08 17.86 5.11
CA LEU A 267 -0.93 19.11 5.87
C LEU A 267 -2.28 19.78 6.15
N THR A 268 -3.29 19.57 5.31
CA THR A 268 -4.64 20.08 5.53
C THR A 268 -5.44 19.27 6.56
N LEU A 269 -4.99 18.09 6.98
CA LEU A 269 -5.71 17.28 7.98
C LEU A 269 -5.74 18.00 9.34
N PRO A 270 -6.87 18.00 10.04
CA PRO A 270 -6.96 18.56 11.40
C PRO A 270 -6.09 17.74 12.36
N SER A 271 -5.57 18.39 13.40
CA SER A 271 -4.82 17.70 14.47
C SER A 271 -5.71 16.67 15.18
N THR A 272 -5.12 15.55 15.62
CA THR A 272 -5.83 14.37 16.16
C THR A 272 -6.75 14.66 17.36
N GLY A 273 -6.53 15.76 18.07
CA GLY A 273 -7.40 16.20 19.18
C GLY A 273 -8.84 16.52 18.77
N THR A 274 -9.05 16.95 17.54
CA THR A 274 -10.37 17.28 16.97
C THR A 274 -11.09 16.06 16.40
N LEU A 275 -10.36 15.02 16.01
CA LEU A 275 -10.93 13.79 15.43
C LEU A 275 -11.60 12.88 16.49
N ILE A 276 -11.17 13.01 17.76
CA ILE A 276 -11.67 12.18 18.87
C ILE A 276 -12.89 12.82 19.54
N ARG A 277 -13.08 14.14 19.44
CA ARG A 277 -14.23 14.83 20.04
C ARG A 277 -15.55 14.63 19.30
N GLY A 278 -15.54 14.11 18.07
CA GLY A 278 -16.74 13.86 17.27
C GLY A 278 -17.32 12.44 17.36
N ALA A 279 -16.67 11.53 18.07
CA ALA A 279 -17.22 10.20 18.30
C ALA A 279 -18.09 10.24 19.57
N PRO A 280 -19.40 9.85 19.53
CA PRO A 280 -20.21 9.73 20.75
C PRO A 280 -19.55 8.73 21.68
N ALA A 281 -19.48 9.08 22.99
CA ALA A 281 -18.99 8.20 24.04
C ALA A 281 -19.81 6.90 24.01
N PRO A 282 -19.17 5.73 24.18
CA PRO A 282 -19.90 4.48 24.31
C PRO A 282 -20.69 4.56 25.62
N ARG A 283 -22.01 4.45 25.54
CA ARG A 283 -22.89 4.16 26.67
C ARG A 283 -22.75 2.70 27.06
#